data_5b4886a01069aab8576880b253db70ed
#
_entry.id   5b4886a01069aab8576880b253db70ed
#
_cell.length_a   1.000
_cell.length_b   1.000
_cell.length_c   1.000
_cell.angle_alpha   90.00
_cell.angle_beta   90.00
_cell.angle_gamma   90.00
#
_symmetry.space_group_name_H-M   'P 1'
#
loop_
_entity.id
_entity.type
_entity.pdbx_description
1 polymer ?
#
loop_
_entity_poly.entity_id
_entity_poly.type
_entity_poly.pdbx_seq_one_letter_code
_entity_poly.pdbx_strand_id
1 'polypeptide(L)'
;MGKITVITGGTSGIGRGIAEKILAESAKTDRIFVTYGHDEKKALSFQESLPEEKRSQVTLIKADMSYYEEMMVFVEELKKQTDHIDWLVSNAGISTYAKYEDYSFEEWTRIVNTNLSVPVFMVKELRSMMVEGGSVLFTGSYAGQQAYSSSLVYGVTKA
;
A
#
# COMPACT_ATOMS: atom_id res chain seq x y z
N MET A 1 -1.64 22.99 -8.66
CA MET A 1 -1.75 22.12 -7.46
C MET A 1 -0.76 20.97 -7.63
N GLY A 2 -0.02 20.59 -6.59
CA GLY A 2 0.91 19.46 -6.70
C GLY A 2 0.14 18.15 -6.77
N LYS A 3 0.73 17.13 -7.39
CA LYS A 3 0.14 15.78 -7.43
C LYS A 3 0.24 15.09 -6.08
N ILE A 4 -0.79 14.38 -5.71
CA ILE A 4 -0.85 13.56 -4.50
C ILE A 4 -0.86 12.09 -4.88
N THR A 5 0.13 11.36 -4.40
CA THR A 5 0.23 9.90 -4.55
C THR A 5 0.10 9.23 -3.20
N VAL A 6 -0.67 8.17 -3.13
CA VAL A 6 -0.79 7.29 -1.96
C VAL A 6 -0.27 5.90 -2.32
N ILE A 7 0.64 5.35 -1.52
CA ILE A 7 1.23 4.02 -1.76
C ILE A 7 1.16 3.19 -0.47
N THR A 8 0.41 2.10 -0.48
CA THR A 8 0.43 1.17 0.66
C THR A 8 1.62 0.22 0.60
N GLY A 9 2.30 0.02 1.75
CA GLY A 9 3.49 -0.81 1.81
C GLY A 9 4.67 -0.27 0.99
N GLY A 10 4.79 1.06 0.90
CA GLY A 10 5.76 1.72 0.02
C GLY A 10 7.16 1.92 0.60
N THR A 11 7.48 1.35 1.77
CA THR A 11 8.80 1.48 2.39
C THR A 11 9.78 0.34 2.03
N SER A 12 9.32 -0.66 1.28
CA SER A 12 10.13 -1.80 0.86
C SER A 12 9.67 -2.44 -0.45
N GLY A 13 10.51 -3.28 -1.03
CA GLY A 13 10.18 -4.09 -2.20
C GLY A 13 9.67 -3.28 -3.39
N ILE A 14 8.61 -3.78 -4.02
CA ILE A 14 7.98 -3.15 -5.21
C ILE A 14 7.45 -1.76 -4.86
N GLY A 15 6.76 -1.61 -3.72
CA GLY A 15 6.19 -0.34 -3.30
C GLY A 15 7.25 0.76 -3.11
N ARG A 16 8.42 0.40 -2.55
CA ARG A 16 9.56 1.31 -2.45
C ARG A 16 10.08 1.74 -3.84
N GLY A 17 10.27 0.79 -4.74
CA GLY A 17 10.70 1.10 -6.11
C GLY A 17 9.73 2.03 -6.84
N ILE A 18 8.41 1.85 -6.62
CA ILE A 18 7.37 2.76 -7.15
C ILE A 18 7.52 4.16 -6.54
N ALA A 19 7.66 4.25 -5.20
CA ALA A 19 7.82 5.53 -4.51
C ALA A 19 9.07 6.29 -5.00
N GLU A 20 10.21 5.62 -5.08
CA GLU A 20 11.47 6.19 -5.58
C GLU A 20 11.35 6.67 -7.03
N LYS A 21 10.68 5.90 -7.90
CA LYS A 21 10.48 6.27 -9.31
C LYS A 21 9.58 7.50 -9.44
N ILE A 22 8.47 7.56 -8.70
CA ILE A 22 7.57 8.72 -8.70
C ILE A 22 8.30 9.95 -8.17
N LEU A 23 9.06 9.82 -7.07
CA LEU A 23 9.83 10.92 -6.48
C LEU A 23 10.89 11.46 -7.45
N ALA A 24 11.56 10.60 -8.20
CA ALA A 24 12.58 11.02 -9.16
C ALA A 24 12.00 11.97 -10.24
N GLU A 25 10.73 11.78 -10.59
CA GLU A 25 10.02 12.54 -11.63
C GLU A 25 9.08 13.63 -11.06
N SER A 26 8.95 13.71 -9.73
CA SER A 26 8.00 14.61 -9.06
C SER A 26 8.45 16.07 -9.10
N ALA A 27 7.50 16.99 -9.24
CA ALA A 27 7.71 18.41 -8.99
C ALA A 27 7.86 18.67 -7.48
N LYS A 28 8.43 19.82 -7.10
CA LYS A 28 8.62 20.18 -5.67
C LYS A 28 7.31 20.28 -4.87
N THR A 29 6.21 20.53 -5.56
CA THR A 29 4.87 20.64 -4.95
C THR A 29 4.16 19.32 -4.78
N ASP A 30 4.67 18.23 -5.38
CA ASP A 30 4.04 16.91 -5.29
C ASP A 30 4.33 16.29 -3.92
N ARG A 31 3.40 15.50 -3.42
CA ARG A 31 3.53 14.78 -2.15
C ARG A 31 3.20 13.31 -2.32
N ILE A 32 3.90 12.47 -1.57
CA ILE A 32 3.68 11.02 -1.54
C ILE A 32 3.42 10.58 -0.11
N PHE A 33 2.26 9.98 0.12
CA PHE A 33 1.90 9.33 1.36
C PHE A 33 2.20 7.85 1.27
N VAL A 34 3.02 7.36 2.16
CA VAL A 34 3.50 5.97 2.15
C VAL A 34 3.11 5.29 3.44
N THR A 35 2.38 4.17 3.35
CA THR A 35 2.11 3.40 4.57
C THR A 35 3.17 2.32 4.82
N TYR A 36 3.35 1.99 6.10
CA TYR A 36 4.13 0.85 6.57
C TYR A 36 3.40 0.17 7.73
N GLY A 37 3.58 -1.14 7.90
CA GLY A 37 2.97 -1.91 8.98
C GLY A 37 3.78 -1.82 10.27
N HIS A 38 4.62 -2.83 10.54
CA HIS A 38 5.29 -2.99 11.84
C HIS A 38 6.73 -2.46 11.88
N ASP A 39 7.44 -2.42 10.74
CA ASP A 39 8.87 -2.11 10.70
C ASP A 39 9.13 -0.61 10.52
N GLU A 40 9.03 0.13 11.63
CA GLU A 40 9.30 1.57 11.67
C GLU A 40 10.76 1.91 11.32
N LYS A 41 11.71 1.07 11.76
CA LYS A 41 13.13 1.29 11.45
C LYS A 41 13.37 1.26 9.94
N LYS A 42 12.73 0.30 9.25
CA LYS A 42 12.80 0.19 7.80
C LYS A 42 12.13 1.36 7.10
N ALA A 43 11.03 1.86 7.64
CA ALA A 43 10.34 3.03 7.11
C ALA A 43 11.21 4.30 7.23
N LEU A 44 11.82 4.54 8.38
CA LEU A 44 12.73 5.66 8.60
C LEU A 44 13.99 5.54 7.71
N SER A 45 14.58 4.35 7.62
CA SER A 45 15.73 4.09 6.73
C SER A 45 15.39 4.36 5.26
N PHE A 46 14.17 4.04 4.81
CA PHE A 46 13.71 4.42 3.48
C PHE A 46 13.73 5.94 3.30
N GLN A 47 13.13 6.70 4.22
CA GLN A 47 13.07 8.16 4.13
C GLN A 47 14.46 8.79 4.19
N GLU A 48 15.37 8.29 5.04
CA GLU A 48 16.75 8.75 5.14
C GLU A 48 17.57 8.47 3.88
N SER A 49 17.26 7.39 3.16
CA SER A 49 17.93 7.03 1.90
C SER A 49 17.58 7.94 0.72
N LEU A 50 16.48 8.73 0.84
CA LEU A 50 16.08 9.65 -0.21
C LEU A 50 16.99 10.88 -0.28
N PRO A 51 17.15 11.50 -1.46
CA PRO A 51 17.78 12.80 -1.59
C PRO A 51 17.14 13.81 -0.63
N GLU A 52 17.96 14.65 0.02
CA GLU A 52 17.50 15.57 1.07
C GLU A 52 16.34 16.45 0.62
N GLU A 53 16.41 16.96 -0.61
CA GLU A 53 15.38 17.80 -1.23
C GLU A 53 14.05 17.06 -1.50
N LYS A 54 14.06 15.72 -1.49
CA LYS A 54 12.88 14.88 -1.71
C LYS A 54 12.23 14.39 -0.42
N ARG A 55 12.95 14.40 0.70
CA ARG A 55 12.44 13.87 1.98
C ARG A 55 11.18 14.57 2.46
N SER A 56 11.09 15.88 2.27
CA SER A 56 9.91 16.68 2.63
C SER A 56 8.66 16.37 1.80
N GLN A 57 8.82 15.74 0.66
CA GLN A 57 7.70 15.31 -0.19
C GLN A 57 7.07 14.00 0.28
N VAL A 58 7.72 13.25 1.18
CA VAL A 58 7.26 11.94 1.65
C VAL A 58 6.72 12.04 3.07
N THR A 59 5.49 11.61 3.25
CA THR A 59 4.86 11.41 4.56
C THR A 59 4.71 9.92 4.82
N LEU A 60 5.33 9.44 5.90
CA LEU A 60 5.19 8.07 6.36
C LEU A 60 4.01 7.97 7.32
N ILE A 61 3.12 7.01 7.09
CA ILE A 61 1.97 6.76 7.98
C ILE A 61 1.99 5.27 8.38
N LYS A 62 2.01 5.02 9.68
CA LYS A 62 1.91 3.66 10.21
C LYS A 62 0.47 3.16 10.07
N ALA A 63 0.29 2.03 9.38
CA ALA A 63 -0.99 1.35 9.27
C ALA A 63 -0.77 -0.11 8.82
N ASP A 64 -1.17 -1.06 9.67
CA ASP A 64 -1.21 -2.46 9.28
C ASP A 64 -2.47 -2.73 8.45
N MET A 65 -2.28 -2.96 7.15
CA MET A 65 -3.37 -3.21 6.20
C MET A 65 -4.02 -4.60 6.38
N SER A 66 -3.69 -5.36 7.42
CA SER A 66 -4.45 -6.55 7.80
C SER A 66 -5.66 -6.25 8.70
N TYR A 67 -5.77 -5.02 9.20
CA TYR A 67 -6.86 -4.56 10.07
C TYR A 67 -7.63 -3.42 9.41
N TYR A 68 -8.95 -3.61 9.30
CA TYR A 68 -9.84 -2.60 8.73
C TYR A 68 -9.80 -1.28 9.54
N GLU A 69 -9.73 -1.39 10.85
CA GLU A 69 -9.69 -0.25 11.77
C GLU A 69 -8.44 0.61 11.57
N GLU A 70 -7.27 -0.02 11.35
CA GLU A 70 -6.04 0.71 11.08
C GLU A 70 -6.07 1.39 9.70
N MET A 71 -6.67 0.74 8.71
CA MET A 71 -6.93 1.36 7.42
C MET A 71 -7.84 2.58 7.57
N MET A 72 -8.89 2.53 8.40
CA MET A 72 -9.77 3.68 8.62
C MET A 72 -9.05 4.82 9.33
N VAL A 73 -8.18 4.54 10.32
CA VAL A 73 -7.32 5.55 10.95
C VAL A 73 -6.40 6.20 9.91
N PHE A 74 -5.79 5.41 9.04
CA PHE A 74 -4.99 5.93 7.93
C PHE A 74 -5.79 6.84 7.00
N VAL A 75 -7.00 6.44 6.60
CA VAL A 75 -7.90 7.23 5.74
C VAL A 75 -8.23 8.57 6.38
N GLU A 76 -8.58 8.59 7.66
CA GLU A 76 -8.89 9.83 8.39
C GLU A 76 -7.65 10.73 8.55
N GLU A 77 -6.47 10.16 8.77
CA GLU A 77 -5.23 10.92 8.85
C GLU A 77 -4.86 11.53 7.48
N LEU A 78 -5.07 10.78 6.41
CA LEU A 78 -4.85 11.27 5.04
C LEU A 78 -5.78 12.45 4.71
N LYS A 79 -7.06 12.35 5.04
CA LYS A 79 -8.07 13.40 4.82
C LYS A 79 -7.75 14.71 5.53
N LYS A 80 -7.03 14.68 6.66
CA LYS A 80 -6.56 15.89 7.35
C LYS A 80 -5.41 16.59 6.62
N GLN A 81 -4.67 15.86 5.80
CA GLN A 81 -3.44 16.34 5.17
C GLN A 81 -3.58 16.69 3.70
N THR A 82 -4.61 16.19 3.02
CA THR A 82 -4.91 16.50 1.62
C THR A 82 -6.40 16.35 1.34
N ASP A 83 -6.88 17.09 0.34
CA ASP A 83 -8.27 17.07 -0.14
C ASP A 83 -8.44 16.31 -1.47
N HIS A 84 -7.35 15.85 -2.07
CA HIS A 84 -7.39 15.13 -3.34
C HIS A 84 -6.32 14.04 -3.42
N ILE A 85 -6.51 13.10 -4.37
CA ILE A 85 -5.57 12.02 -4.71
C ILE A 85 -5.53 11.88 -6.23
N ASP A 86 -4.33 11.97 -6.81
CA ASP A 86 -4.11 11.70 -8.24
C ASP A 86 -3.85 10.21 -8.48
N TRP A 87 -3.03 9.58 -7.64
CA TRP A 87 -2.67 8.16 -7.79
C TRP A 87 -2.78 7.41 -6.47
N LEU A 88 -3.53 6.33 -6.48
CA LEU A 88 -3.63 5.39 -5.38
C LEU A 88 -3.00 4.05 -5.78
N VAL A 89 -1.88 3.71 -5.17
CA VAL A 89 -1.16 2.45 -5.41
C VAL A 89 -1.41 1.51 -4.23
N SER A 90 -2.33 0.58 -4.40
CA SER A 90 -2.61 -0.50 -3.45
C SER A 90 -1.61 -1.62 -3.66
N ASN A 91 -0.48 -1.54 -2.94
CA ASN A 91 0.65 -2.46 -3.09
C ASN A 91 0.88 -3.33 -1.85
N ALA A 92 0.49 -2.89 -0.66
CA ALA A 92 0.63 -3.72 0.54
C ALA A 92 0.07 -5.12 0.31
N GLY A 93 0.83 -6.12 0.70
CA GLY A 93 0.44 -7.51 0.53
C GLY A 93 1.33 -8.42 1.35
N ILE A 94 0.77 -9.52 1.81
CA ILE A 94 1.48 -10.56 2.54
C ILE A 94 1.25 -11.93 1.89
N SER A 95 2.24 -12.78 2.01
CA SER A 95 2.17 -14.17 1.59
C SER A 95 2.77 -15.05 2.69
N THR A 96 2.20 -16.21 2.88
CA THR A 96 2.78 -17.28 3.71
C THR A 96 3.00 -18.51 2.84
N TYR A 97 4.09 -19.22 3.12
CA TYR A 97 4.37 -20.49 2.48
C TYR A 97 4.00 -21.60 3.46
N ALA A 98 2.77 -22.07 3.37
CA ALA A 98 2.26 -23.17 4.18
C ALA A 98 1.56 -24.20 3.30
N LYS A 99 1.52 -25.46 3.74
CA LYS A 99 0.64 -26.45 3.12
C LYS A 99 -0.80 -26.11 3.44
N TYR A 100 -1.73 -26.60 2.61
CA TYR A 100 -3.16 -26.32 2.82
C TYR A 100 -3.63 -26.74 4.24
N GLU A 101 -3.16 -27.88 4.71
CA GLU A 101 -3.54 -28.45 6.01
C GLU A 101 -3.02 -27.63 7.21
N ASP A 102 -2.00 -26.80 7.00
CA ASP A 102 -1.33 -26.04 8.05
C ASP A 102 -1.87 -24.61 8.22
N TYR A 103 -2.77 -24.15 7.31
CA TYR A 103 -3.35 -22.81 7.43
C TYR A 103 -4.29 -22.71 8.63
N SER A 104 -4.02 -21.78 9.53
CA SER A 104 -4.99 -21.36 10.52
C SER A 104 -6.03 -20.41 9.92
N PHE A 105 -7.22 -20.32 10.54
CA PHE A 105 -8.24 -19.35 10.14
C PHE A 105 -7.75 -17.90 10.34
N GLU A 106 -6.89 -17.66 11.32
CA GLU A 106 -6.26 -16.36 11.58
C GLU A 106 -5.33 -15.96 10.42
N GLU A 107 -4.46 -16.85 9.96
CA GLU A 107 -3.59 -16.59 8.80
C GLU A 107 -4.39 -16.37 7.53
N TRP A 108 -5.41 -17.20 7.29
CA TRP A 108 -6.35 -16.99 6.19
C TRP A 108 -6.93 -15.59 6.22
N THR A 109 -7.53 -15.20 7.36
CA THR A 109 -8.18 -13.90 7.52
C THR A 109 -7.20 -12.74 7.31
N ARG A 110 -6.00 -12.86 7.86
CA ARG A 110 -4.96 -11.85 7.72
C ARG A 110 -4.53 -11.67 6.27
N ILE A 111 -4.32 -12.76 5.52
CA ILE A 111 -3.93 -12.69 4.11
C ILE A 111 -5.07 -12.12 3.27
N VAL A 112 -6.30 -12.59 3.45
CA VAL A 112 -7.48 -12.10 2.72
C VAL A 112 -7.73 -10.62 3.01
N ASN A 113 -7.63 -10.20 4.27
CA ASN A 113 -7.80 -8.79 4.62
C ASN A 113 -6.74 -7.93 3.95
N THR A 114 -5.46 -8.26 4.12
CA THR A 114 -4.37 -7.43 3.58
C THR A 114 -4.41 -7.33 2.06
N ASN A 115 -4.67 -8.44 1.38
CA ASN A 115 -4.50 -8.51 -0.06
C ASN A 115 -5.77 -8.20 -0.86
N LEU A 116 -6.95 -8.32 -0.25
CA LEU A 116 -8.23 -8.23 -0.95
C LEU A 116 -9.21 -7.29 -0.24
N SER A 117 -9.63 -7.59 1.00
CA SER A 117 -10.73 -6.85 1.65
C SER A 117 -10.37 -5.39 1.89
N VAL A 118 -9.26 -5.13 2.58
CA VAL A 118 -8.82 -3.77 2.93
C VAL A 118 -8.52 -2.93 1.69
N PRO A 119 -7.80 -3.40 0.66
CA PRO A 119 -7.67 -2.69 -0.61
C PRO A 119 -8.98 -2.23 -1.23
N VAL A 120 -9.98 -3.10 -1.29
CA VAL A 120 -11.30 -2.78 -1.86
C VAL A 120 -12.00 -1.69 -1.05
N PHE A 121 -12.05 -1.84 0.28
CA PHE A 121 -12.69 -0.86 1.15
C PHE A 121 -11.91 0.47 1.20
N MET A 122 -10.59 0.45 1.15
CA MET A 122 -9.78 1.67 1.05
C MET A 122 -10.12 2.50 -0.20
N VAL A 123 -10.27 1.85 -1.35
CA VAL A 123 -10.72 2.53 -2.58
C VAL A 123 -12.10 3.13 -2.38
N LYS A 124 -13.05 2.40 -1.76
CA LYS A 124 -14.39 2.90 -1.44
C LYS A 124 -14.33 4.16 -0.61
N GLU A 125 -13.53 4.17 0.47
CA GLU A 125 -13.43 5.29 1.42
C GLU A 125 -12.68 6.52 0.84
N LEU A 126 -11.75 6.29 -0.09
CA LEU A 126 -10.95 7.35 -0.74
C LEU A 126 -11.53 7.84 -2.06
N ARG A 127 -12.59 7.19 -2.59
CA ARG A 127 -13.13 7.48 -3.92
C ARG A 127 -13.49 8.96 -4.11
N SER A 128 -14.06 9.60 -3.09
CA SER A 128 -14.47 11.00 -3.16
C SER A 128 -13.29 11.99 -3.24
N MET A 129 -12.09 11.54 -2.91
CA MET A 129 -10.86 12.33 -3.00
C MET A 129 -10.15 12.14 -4.35
N MET A 130 -10.50 11.11 -5.14
CA MET A 130 -9.87 10.88 -6.43
C MET A 130 -10.25 11.99 -7.41
N VAL A 131 -9.23 12.62 -8.02
CA VAL A 131 -9.45 13.63 -9.06
C VAL A 131 -9.95 13.01 -10.36
N GLU A 132 -10.59 13.80 -11.21
CA GLU A 132 -10.88 13.37 -12.58
C GLU A 132 -9.57 13.07 -13.34
N GLY A 133 -9.49 11.92 -14.00
CA GLY A 133 -8.25 11.43 -14.63
C GLY A 133 -7.25 10.79 -13.65
N GLY A 134 -7.56 10.74 -12.36
CA GLY A 134 -6.78 9.99 -11.37
C GLY A 134 -6.80 8.48 -11.63
N SER A 135 -5.85 7.76 -11.04
CA SER A 135 -5.67 6.32 -11.28
C SER A 135 -5.56 5.53 -9.98
N VAL A 136 -6.17 4.35 -9.97
CA VAL A 136 -5.99 3.34 -8.93
C VAL A 136 -5.25 2.15 -9.52
N LEU A 137 -4.15 1.75 -8.88
CA LEU A 137 -3.34 0.61 -9.29
C LEU A 137 -3.31 -0.43 -8.17
N PHE A 138 -3.57 -1.69 -8.51
CA PHE A 138 -3.42 -2.83 -7.61
C PHE A 138 -2.22 -3.67 -8.03
N THR A 139 -1.36 -4.01 -7.08
CA THR A 139 -0.25 -4.94 -7.32
C THR A 139 -0.78 -6.36 -7.42
N GLY A 140 -0.85 -6.89 -8.63
CA GLY A 140 -1.20 -8.26 -8.93
C GLY A 140 -0.06 -9.24 -8.67
N SER A 141 -0.28 -10.50 -9.06
CA SER A 141 0.75 -11.54 -9.01
C SER A 141 0.48 -12.59 -10.09
N TYR A 142 1.56 -13.21 -10.59
CA TYR A 142 1.45 -14.40 -11.43
C TYR A 142 0.78 -15.57 -10.68
N ALA A 143 0.86 -15.60 -9.36
CA ALA A 143 0.18 -16.59 -8.52
C ALA A 143 -1.36 -16.52 -8.62
N GLY A 144 -1.95 -15.44 -9.12
CA GLY A 144 -3.38 -15.37 -9.45
C GLY A 144 -3.75 -16.09 -10.75
N GLN A 145 -2.77 -16.38 -11.61
CA GLN A 145 -3.00 -17.09 -12.89
C GLN A 145 -2.60 -18.56 -12.82
N GLN A 146 -1.71 -18.92 -11.89
CA GLN A 146 -1.23 -20.27 -11.73
C GLN A 146 -1.27 -20.67 -10.25
N ALA A 147 -1.91 -21.81 -9.97
CA ALA A 147 -2.00 -22.35 -8.62
C ALA A 147 -0.63 -22.87 -8.13
N TYR A 148 -0.27 -22.48 -6.92
CA TYR A 148 0.88 -22.98 -6.18
C TYR A 148 0.40 -23.61 -4.88
N SER A 149 0.71 -24.89 -4.65
CA SER A 149 0.28 -25.62 -3.45
C SER A 149 0.80 -25.02 -2.14
N SER A 150 1.95 -24.36 -2.18
CA SER A 150 2.59 -23.73 -1.00
C SER A 150 2.15 -22.29 -0.74
N SER A 151 1.27 -21.72 -1.55
CA SER A 151 0.79 -20.33 -1.40
C SER A 151 -0.66 -20.19 -1.85
N LEU A 152 -1.48 -21.17 -1.51
CA LEU A 152 -2.87 -21.26 -1.96
C LEU A 152 -3.68 -19.99 -1.65
N VAL A 153 -3.68 -19.57 -0.38
CA VAL A 153 -4.46 -18.41 0.07
C VAL A 153 -4.02 -17.12 -0.64
N TYR A 154 -2.71 -16.95 -0.78
CA TYR A 154 -2.15 -15.81 -1.53
C TYR A 154 -2.62 -15.84 -3.00
N GLY A 155 -2.54 -16.99 -3.65
CA GLY A 155 -3.00 -17.17 -5.03
C GLY A 155 -4.47 -16.78 -5.20
N VAL A 156 -5.35 -17.25 -4.31
CA VAL A 156 -6.78 -16.89 -4.30
C VAL A 156 -6.99 -15.38 -4.19
N THR A 157 -6.18 -14.68 -3.38
CA THR A 157 -6.32 -13.21 -3.24
C THR A 157 -5.75 -12.40 -4.41
N LYS A 158 -5.04 -13.04 -5.33
CA LYS A 158 -4.41 -12.39 -6.50
C LYS A 158 -5.04 -12.84 -7.84
N ALA A 159 -6.03 -13.75 -7.80
CA ALA A 159 -6.78 -14.25 -8.95
C ALA A 159 -7.79 -13.24 -9.51
#